data_f3d3f8f99d11e851b6203462dede17b5
#
_entry.id   f3d3f8f99d11e851b6203462dede17b5
#
_cell.length_a   1.000
_cell.length_b   1.000
_cell.length_c   1.000
_cell.angle_alpha   90.00
_cell.angle_beta   90.00
_cell.angle_gamma   90.00
#
_symmetry.space_group_name_H-M   'P 1'
#
loop_
_entity.id
_entity.type
_entity.pdbx_description
1 polymer ?
#
loop_
_entity_poly.entity_id
_entity_poly.type
_entity_poly.pdbx_seq_one_letter_code
_entity_poly.pdbx_strand_id
1 'polypeptide(L)'
;LASMNQPGSTIHGVSSVPDGVPFPQALHAFPQLKPPAVWFPYKKMGQSTTDIMLDASDGKFGPFSGQLFVGEFTQAGVNRVFLEKIDGEYQGACFPFRSGFASAVLRMAQGTDGSMFVGLTNRGWSSLGTASYGLQRLVWTGKVPFEIKEMRAKPDGFELVFTKPVDPISAANPESWSMKSYTYLYQSSYGSDEIQKQDLEITGAVVSDDGLN
;
A
#
# COMPACT_ATOMS: atom_id res chain seq x y z
N LEU A 1 4.66 -14.10 -3.01
CA LEU A 1 3.82 -12.92 -2.80
C LEU A 1 2.61 -12.98 -3.72
N ALA A 2 1.45 -12.57 -3.25
CA ALA A 2 0.24 -12.48 -4.04
C ALA A 2 -0.51 -11.18 -3.68
N SER A 3 -1.05 -10.50 -4.68
CA SER A 3 -2.01 -9.43 -4.46
C SER A 3 -3.42 -10.01 -4.43
N MET A 4 -4.26 -9.43 -3.62
CA MET A 4 -5.63 -9.91 -3.40
C MET A 4 -6.58 -8.73 -3.42
N ASN A 5 -7.72 -8.90 -4.09
CA ASN A 5 -8.61 -7.78 -4.38
C ASN A 5 -9.34 -7.23 -3.16
N GLN A 6 -9.59 -8.05 -2.12
CA GLN A 6 -10.38 -7.60 -0.98
C GLN A 6 -10.31 -8.58 0.21
N PRO A 7 -10.58 -8.10 1.43
CA PRO A 7 -10.80 -8.99 2.57
C PRO A 7 -12.02 -9.87 2.27
N GLY A 8 -12.00 -11.10 2.60
CA GLY A 8 -13.15 -11.98 2.49
C GLY A 8 -13.34 -12.70 1.16
N SER A 9 -13.19 -12.06 0.00
CA SER A 9 -13.37 -12.75 -1.30
C SER A 9 -12.29 -13.77 -1.61
N THR A 10 -11.17 -13.67 -0.95
CA THR A 10 -10.01 -14.56 -1.14
C THR A 10 -10.01 -15.77 -0.23
N ILE A 11 -10.96 -15.85 0.69
CA ILE A 11 -11.09 -16.95 1.63
C ILE A 11 -12.25 -17.84 1.17
N HIS A 12 -12.18 -18.25 -0.09
CA HIS A 12 -13.08 -19.25 -0.64
C HIS A 12 -12.91 -20.58 0.10
N GLY A 13 -13.97 -21.04 0.73
CA GLY A 13 -13.99 -22.31 1.47
C GLY A 13 -14.21 -22.18 2.97
N VAL A 14 -14.23 -20.98 3.53
CA VAL A 14 -14.72 -20.74 4.89
C VAL A 14 -16.21 -20.41 4.80
N SER A 15 -17.03 -21.43 4.70
CA SER A 15 -18.45 -21.32 4.38
C SER A 15 -19.36 -20.87 5.53
N SER A 16 -18.82 -20.51 6.67
CA SER A 16 -19.61 -20.29 7.88
C SER A 16 -19.32 -19.01 8.66
N VAL A 17 -18.57 -18.07 8.09
CA VAL A 17 -18.39 -16.76 8.73
C VAL A 17 -19.62 -15.91 8.44
N PRO A 18 -20.34 -15.40 9.46
CA PRO A 18 -21.42 -14.46 9.24
C PRO A 18 -20.91 -13.19 8.57
N ASP A 19 -21.63 -12.69 7.57
CA ASP A 19 -21.34 -11.39 6.96
C ASP A 19 -21.46 -10.27 8.03
N GLY A 20 -20.65 -9.23 7.84
CA GLY A 20 -20.70 -8.07 8.72
C GLY A 20 -19.89 -8.17 10.02
N VAL A 21 -19.12 -9.24 10.20
CA VAL A 21 -18.25 -9.39 11.38
C VAL A 21 -16.98 -8.55 11.19
N PRO A 22 -16.62 -7.66 12.14
CA PRO A 22 -15.34 -6.95 12.09
C PRO A 22 -14.15 -7.91 12.02
N PHE A 23 -13.15 -7.59 11.22
CA PHE A 23 -12.05 -8.51 10.90
C PHE A 23 -11.29 -9.07 12.13
N PRO A 24 -11.02 -8.30 13.19
CA PRO A 24 -10.40 -8.85 14.40
C PRO A 24 -11.21 -9.97 15.05
N GLN A 25 -12.55 -9.85 15.10
CA GLN A 25 -13.39 -10.92 15.61
C GLN A 25 -13.42 -12.13 14.66
N ALA A 26 -13.34 -11.91 13.34
CA ALA A 26 -13.22 -13.00 12.38
C ALA A 26 -11.93 -13.80 12.58
N LEU A 27 -10.82 -13.18 12.91
CA LEU A 27 -9.56 -13.87 13.25
C LEU A 27 -9.68 -14.73 14.51
N HIS A 28 -10.42 -14.27 15.54
CA HIS A 28 -10.69 -15.06 16.73
C HIS A 28 -11.56 -16.29 16.45
N ALA A 29 -12.58 -16.12 15.59
CA ALA A 29 -13.47 -17.20 15.21
C ALA A 29 -12.80 -18.21 14.26
N PHE A 30 -11.84 -17.77 13.45
CA PHE A 30 -11.16 -18.57 12.43
C PHE A 30 -9.64 -18.38 12.52
N PRO A 31 -8.97 -19.02 13.48
CA PRO A 31 -7.52 -18.84 13.73
C PRO A 31 -6.63 -19.19 12.53
N GLN A 32 -7.14 -20.00 11.58
CA GLN A 32 -6.43 -20.30 10.34
C GLN A 32 -6.35 -19.14 9.34
N LEU A 33 -7.17 -18.09 9.51
CA LEU A 33 -7.11 -16.91 8.68
C LEU A 33 -5.87 -16.10 9.06
N LYS A 34 -5.04 -15.79 8.07
CA LYS A 34 -3.96 -14.83 8.25
C LYS A 34 -4.38 -13.47 7.69
N PRO A 35 -4.13 -12.37 8.41
CA PRO A 35 -4.30 -11.05 7.83
C PRO A 35 -3.31 -10.86 6.67
N PRO A 36 -3.65 -10.03 5.68
CA PRO A 36 -2.65 -9.63 4.69
C PRO A 36 -1.53 -8.82 5.38
N ALA A 37 -0.31 -8.94 4.86
CA ALA A 37 0.81 -8.14 5.35
C ALA A 37 0.56 -6.64 5.23
N VAL A 38 -0.19 -6.22 4.19
CA VAL A 38 -0.58 -4.83 3.97
C VAL A 38 -2.00 -4.77 3.42
N TRP A 39 -2.84 -3.95 4.04
CA TRP A 39 -4.17 -3.59 3.56
C TRP A 39 -4.10 -2.34 2.68
N PHE A 40 -4.72 -2.41 1.51
CA PHE A 40 -4.95 -1.23 0.69
C PHE A 40 -6.33 -0.65 1.01
N PRO A 41 -6.43 0.59 1.49
CA PRO A 41 -7.73 1.21 1.77
C PRO A 41 -8.64 1.17 0.55
N TYR A 42 -9.82 0.54 0.73
CA TYR A 42 -10.78 0.27 -0.34
C TYR A 42 -11.22 1.55 -1.05
N LYS A 43 -11.25 1.53 -2.37
CA LYS A 43 -11.52 2.66 -3.27
C LYS A 43 -10.53 3.83 -3.20
N LYS A 44 -9.66 3.88 -2.20
CA LYS A 44 -8.63 4.92 -2.08
C LYS A 44 -7.31 4.50 -2.70
N MET A 45 -6.83 3.30 -2.37
CA MET A 45 -5.56 2.75 -2.83
C MET A 45 -5.71 1.39 -3.49
N GLY A 46 -6.73 0.62 -3.11
CA GLY A 46 -7.00 -0.69 -3.68
C GLY A 46 -8.49 -0.91 -3.88
N GLN A 47 -8.82 -1.45 -5.04
CA GLN A 47 -10.13 -1.98 -5.36
C GLN A 47 -9.97 -3.25 -6.18
N SER A 48 -9.05 -3.25 -7.13
CA SER A 48 -8.72 -4.41 -7.95
C SER A 48 -7.20 -4.44 -8.17
N THR A 49 -6.47 -4.89 -7.15
CA THR A 49 -5.02 -5.05 -7.24
C THR A 49 -4.67 -6.13 -8.27
N THR A 50 -3.62 -5.90 -9.04
CA THR A 50 -3.26 -6.76 -10.17
C THR A 50 -1.89 -7.38 -9.99
N ASP A 51 -0.85 -6.74 -10.46
CA ASP A 51 0.50 -7.28 -10.51
C ASP A 51 1.36 -6.76 -9.34
N ILE A 52 2.39 -7.53 -8.99
CA ILE A 52 3.39 -7.12 -8.01
C ILE A 52 4.77 -7.16 -8.66
N MET A 53 5.50 -6.07 -8.58
CA MET A 53 6.87 -5.95 -9.08
C MET A 53 7.79 -5.53 -7.91
N LEU A 54 8.86 -6.27 -7.71
CA LEU A 54 9.95 -5.86 -6.82
C LEU A 54 10.88 -4.90 -7.58
N ASP A 55 11.22 -3.76 -6.98
CA ASP A 55 12.29 -2.91 -7.52
C ASP A 55 13.65 -3.55 -7.20
N ALA A 56 14.22 -4.21 -8.17
CA ALA A 56 15.54 -4.80 -8.14
C ALA A 56 16.58 -3.98 -8.96
N SER A 57 16.31 -2.69 -9.15
CA SER A 57 17.13 -1.83 -10.01
C SER A 57 18.40 -1.30 -9.38
N ASP A 58 18.65 -1.58 -8.09
CA ASP A 58 19.76 -1.01 -7.31
C ASP A 58 19.80 0.53 -7.38
N GLY A 59 18.61 1.16 -7.23
CA GLY A 59 18.47 2.61 -7.22
C GLY A 59 18.35 3.28 -8.59
N LYS A 60 18.39 2.54 -9.70
CA LYS A 60 18.21 3.12 -11.05
C LYS A 60 16.78 3.61 -11.30
N PHE A 61 15.80 3.14 -10.53
CA PHE A 61 14.42 3.60 -10.61
C PHE A 61 14.05 4.61 -9.51
N GLY A 62 15.01 4.98 -8.65
CA GLY A 62 14.82 5.98 -7.59
C GLY A 62 15.14 5.46 -6.19
N PRO A 63 14.65 6.14 -5.14
CA PRO A 63 15.08 5.87 -3.76
C PRO A 63 14.41 4.65 -3.11
N PHE A 64 13.54 3.92 -3.82
CA PHE A 64 12.68 2.87 -3.27
C PHE A 64 13.14 1.46 -3.60
N SER A 65 14.42 1.29 -3.96
CA SER A 65 14.99 -0.02 -4.27
C SER A 65 14.74 -1.04 -3.14
N GLY A 66 14.36 -2.26 -3.52
CA GLY A 66 13.99 -3.32 -2.59
C GLY A 66 12.53 -3.26 -2.11
N GLN A 67 11.76 -2.25 -2.50
CA GLN A 67 10.32 -2.17 -2.20
C GLN A 67 9.48 -2.77 -3.32
N LEU A 68 8.20 -3.05 -3.01
CA LEU A 68 7.27 -3.59 -3.98
C LEU A 68 6.44 -2.48 -4.63
N PHE A 69 6.13 -2.66 -5.89
CA PHE A 69 5.12 -1.88 -6.60
C PHE A 69 3.92 -2.78 -6.92
N VAL A 70 2.74 -2.29 -6.65
CA VAL A 70 1.48 -3.02 -6.84
C VAL A 70 0.58 -2.25 -7.77
N GLY A 71 0.24 -2.87 -8.89
CA GLY A 71 -0.69 -2.32 -9.88
C GLY A 71 -2.13 -2.34 -9.37
N GLU A 72 -2.89 -1.35 -9.76
CA GLU A 72 -4.31 -1.22 -9.44
C GLU A 72 -5.12 -0.94 -10.70
N PHE A 73 -6.09 -1.81 -10.95
CA PHE A 73 -6.88 -1.79 -12.18
C PHE A 73 -7.88 -0.64 -12.18
N THR A 74 -8.74 -0.58 -11.17
CA THR A 74 -9.88 0.35 -11.14
C THR A 74 -9.43 1.80 -11.03
N GLN A 75 -8.44 2.08 -10.19
CA GLN A 75 -7.91 3.43 -9.98
C GLN A 75 -6.91 3.85 -11.07
N ALA A 76 -6.55 2.95 -11.99
CA ALA A 76 -5.52 3.19 -13.01
C ALA A 76 -4.22 3.73 -12.40
N GLY A 77 -3.71 3.01 -11.41
CA GLY A 77 -2.59 3.46 -10.58
C GLY A 77 -1.60 2.36 -10.21
N VAL A 78 -0.52 2.78 -9.60
CA VAL A 78 0.48 1.93 -8.96
C VAL A 78 0.71 2.44 -7.55
N ASN A 79 0.68 1.55 -6.59
CA ASN A 79 1.02 1.81 -5.20
C ASN A 79 2.39 1.24 -4.88
N ARG A 80 3.08 1.83 -3.93
CA ARG A 80 4.35 1.35 -3.39
C ARG A 80 4.11 0.69 -2.03
N VAL A 81 4.84 -0.37 -1.73
CA VAL A 81 4.73 -1.12 -0.48
C VAL A 81 6.10 -1.31 0.15
N PHE A 82 6.20 -0.89 1.38
CA PHE A 82 7.28 -1.26 2.28
C PHE A 82 6.86 -2.46 3.12
N LEU A 83 7.73 -3.45 3.28
CA LEU A 83 7.54 -4.60 4.14
C LEU A 83 8.64 -4.69 5.19
N GLU A 84 8.25 -5.06 6.39
CA GLU A 84 9.15 -5.47 7.46
C GLU A 84 8.74 -6.83 8.02
N LYS A 85 9.64 -7.46 8.75
CA LYS A 85 9.40 -8.76 9.39
C LYS A 85 9.53 -8.61 10.90
N ILE A 86 8.42 -8.82 11.62
CA ILE A 86 8.35 -8.77 13.07
C ILE A 86 7.92 -10.16 13.56
N ASP A 87 8.68 -10.74 14.47
CA ASP A 87 8.43 -12.06 15.07
C ASP A 87 8.13 -13.18 14.06
N GLY A 88 8.78 -13.09 12.89
CA GLY A 88 8.62 -14.09 11.83
C GLY A 88 7.48 -13.83 10.83
N GLU A 89 6.59 -12.88 11.08
CA GLU A 89 5.49 -12.52 10.19
C GLU A 89 5.78 -11.19 9.45
N TYR A 90 5.26 -11.07 8.22
CA TYR A 90 5.39 -9.85 7.44
C TYR A 90 4.25 -8.90 7.72
N GLN A 91 4.61 -7.65 7.92
CA GLN A 91 3.72 -6.49 7.95
C GLN A 91 4.33 -5.33 7.17
N GLY A 92 3.62 -4.23 7.00
CA GLY A 92 4.18 -3.08 6.32
C GLY A 92 3.16 -1.99 6.03
N ALA A 93 3.57 -1.08 5.17
CA ALA A 93 2.78 0.09 4.80
C ALA A 93 2.66 0.23 3.28
N CYS A 94 1.56 0.80 2.82
CA CYS A 94 1.35 1.16 1.43
C CYS A 94 1.32 2.67 1.26
N PHE A 95 1.86 3.13 0.14
CA PHE A 95 1.97 4.53 -0.23
C PHE A 95 1.47 4.71 -1.66
N PRO A 96 0.74 5.80 -1.98
CA PRO A 96 0.47 6.15 -3.36
C PRO A 96 1.80 6.36 -4.11
N PHE A 97 1.91 5.84 -5.33
CA PHE A 97 3.11 6.05 -6.13
C PHE A 97 2.82 6.81 -7.42
N ARG A 98 1.95 6.24 -8.28
CA ARG A 98 1.54 6.90 -9.52
C ARG A 98 0.09 6.60 -9.83
N SER A 99 -0.62 7.61 -10.31
CA SER A 99 -2.00 7.52 -10.80
C SER A 99 -2.12 8.19 -12.17
N GLY A 100 -3.29 8.08 -12.79
CA GLY A 100 -3.58 8.74 -14.07
C GLY A 100 -2.97 8.01 -15.27
N PHE A 101 -2.79 6.71 -15.19
CA PHE A 101 -2.47 5.90 -16.36
C PHE A 101 -3.61 5.96 -17.38
N ALA A 102 -3.27 5.82 -18.66
CA ALA A 102 -4.24 5.92 -19.73
C ALA A 102 -5.37 4.88 -19.66
N SER A 103 -5.11 3.73 -19.04
CA SER A 103 -6.07 2.68 -18.76
C SER A 103 -5.72 1.95 -17.46
N ALA A 104 -6.47 0.92 -17.12
CA ALA A 104 -6.20 0.10 -15.96
C ALA A 104 -4.80 -0.53 -16.02
N VAL A 105 -4.09 -0.52 -14.91
CA VAL A 105 -2.80 -1.22 -14.78
C VAL A 105 -3.07 -2.72 -14.64
N LEU A 106 -2.44 -3.53 -15.50
CA LEU A 106 -2.63 -4.98 -15.51
C LEU A 106 -1.33 -5.74 -15.21
N ARG A 107 -0.22 -5.32 -15.84
CA ARG A 107 1.10 -5.95 -15.68
C ARG A 107 2.19 -4.89 -15.59
N MET A 108 3.21 -5.21 -14.84
CA MET A 108 4.40 -4.39 -14.70
C MET A 108 5.66 -5.22 -14.92
N ALA A 109 6.68 -4.62 -15.51
CA ALA A 109 7.99 -5.26 -15.69
C ALA A 109 9.10 -4.23 -15.54
N GLN A 110 10.19 -4.61 -14.88
CA GLN A 110 11.36 -3.76 -14.79
C GLN A 110 12.25 -3.94 -16.02
N GLY A 111 12.63 -2.83 -16.62
CA GLY A 111 13.60 -2.80 -17.69
C GLY A 111 15.04 -2.93 -17.18
N THR A 112 15.95 -3.33 -18.02
CA THR A 112 17.39 -3.46 -17.69
C THR A 112 18.06 -2.14 -17.33
N ASP A 113 17.47 -1.04 -17.76
CA ASP A 113 17.87 0.33 -17.43
C ASP A 113 17.23 0.86 -16.12
N GLY A 114 16.48 0.02 -15.42
CA GLY A 114 15.78 0.33 -14.20
C GLY A 114 14.37 0.92 -14.40
N SER A 115 13.97 1.30 -15.61
CA SER A 115 12.63 1.82 -15.86
C SER A 115 11.54 0.78 -15.60
N MET A 116 10.32 1.24 -15.35
CA MET A 116 9.13 0.39 -15.19
C MET A 116 8.26 0.47 -16.43
N PHE A 117 8.00 -0.66 -17.07
CA PHE A 117 6.99 -0.80 -18.12
C PHE A 117 5.66 -1.22 -17.51
N VAL A 118 4.59 -0.56 -17.93
CA VAL A 118 3.23 -0.77 -17.39
C VAL A 118 2.30 -1.09 -18.55
N GLY A 119 1.85 -2.34 -18.58
CA GLY A 119 0.86 -2.82 -19.53
C GLY A 119 -0.56 -2.51 -19.04
N LEU A 120 -1.37 -1.94 -19.92
CA LEU A 120 -2.66 -1.36 -19.60
C LEU A 120 -3.79 -2.01 -20.41
N THR A 121 -4.96 -2.15 -19.80
CA THR A 121 -6.17 -2.61 -20.47
C THR A 121 -7.43 -2.22 -19.69
N ASN A 122 -8.53 -1.95 -20.38
CA ASN A 122 -9.85 -1.80 -19.73
C ASN A 122 -10.75 -3.04 -19.97
N ARG A 123 -10.19 -4.13 -20.48
CA ARG A 123 -10.96 -5.30 -20.84
C ARG A 123 -11.52 -6.01 -19.61
N GLY A 124 -12.83 -6.08 -19.52
CA GLY A 124 -13.57 -6.84 -18.52
C GLY A 124 -14.10 -6.01 -17.33
N TRP A 125 -13.46 -4.90 -16.98
CA TRP A 125 -13.86 -4.08 -15.83
C TRP A 125 -13.71 -2.59 -16.13
N SER A 126 -14.45 -1.77 -15.40
CA SER A 126 -14.30 -0.31 -15.47
C SER A 126 -13.02 0.15 -14.77
N SER A 127 -12.41 1.19 -15.30
CA SER A 127 -11.24 1.86 -14.75
C SER A 127 -11.40 3.38 -14.86
N LEU A 128 -10.67 4.13 -14.04
CA LEU A 128 -10.57 5.58 -14.19
C LEU A 128 -9.82 5.97 -15.47
N GLY A 129 -8.94 5.12 -15.97
CA GLY A 129 -8.33 5.29 -17.29
C GLY A 129 -9.30 4.92 -18.41
N THR A 130 -9.35 5.73 -19.46
CA THR A 130 -10.38 5.64 -20.51
C THR A 130 -9.91 4.96 -21.80
N ALA A 131 -8.60 4.76 -21.99
CA ALA A 131 -8.08 4.05 -23.15
C ALA A 131 -8.38 2.55 -23.07
N SER A 132 -8.55 1.91 -24.24
CA SER A 132 -8.87 0.48 -24.29
C SER A 132 -7.67 -0.39 -23.89
N TYR A 133 -6.45 0.04 -24.19
CA TYR A 133 -5.20 -0.63 -23.87
C TYR A 133 -4.03 0.34 -24.04
N GLY A 134 -2.85 -0.06 -23.58
CA GLY A 134 -1.64 0.72 -23.76
C GLY A 134 -0.42 0.08 -23.14
N LEU A 135 0.71 0.66 -23.44
CA LEU A 135 1.98 0.40 -22.79
C LEU A 135 2.59 1.75 -22.43
N GLN A 136 2.83 1.98 -21.14
CA GLN A 136 3.49 3.18 -20.66
C GLN A 136 4.80 2.82 -19.97
N ARG A 137 5.76 3.71 -20.03
CA ARG A 137 7.06 3.55 -19.39
C ARG A 137 7.31 4.67 -18.41
N LEU A 138 7.59 4.31 -17.17
CA LEU A 138 8.04 5.22 -16.13
C LEU A 138 9.57 5.21 -16.07
N VAL A 139 10.15 6.40 -16.11
CA VAL A 139 11.61 6.60 -16.03
C VAL A 139 11.88 7.55 -14.88
N TRP A 140 12.85 7.20 -14.03
CA TRP A 140 13.27 8.10 -12.98
C TRP A 140 13.99 9.33 -13.55
N THR A 141 13.59 10.50 -13.07
CA THR A 141 14.15 11.78 -13.55
C THR A 141 15.48 12.16 -12.90
N GLY A 142 15.98 11.34 -11.97
CA GLY A 142 17.15 11.65 -11.16
C GLY A 142 16.86 12.56 -9.96
N LYS A 143 15.63 13.05 -9.83
CA LYS A 143 15.23 13.90 -8.70
C LYS A 143 14.56 13.07 -7.62
N VAL A 144 15.16 13.03 -6.43
CA VAL A 144 14.56 12.38 -5.27
C VAL A 144 13.35 13.20 -4.82
N PRO A 145 12.13 12.62 -4.75
CA PRO A 145 10.98 13.30 -4.18
C PRO A 145 11.14 13.44 -2.65
N PHE A 146 10.39 14.32 -2.02
CA PHE A 146 10.23 14.33 -0.56
C PHE A 146 9.02 13.46 -0.20
N GLU A 147 9.28 12.28 0.37
CA GLU A 147 8.24 11.31 0.70
C GLU A 147 8.65 10.46 1.93
N ILE A 148 7.66 9.87 2.58
CA ILE A 148 7.90 8.79 3.54
C ILE A 148 8.37 7.57 2.74
N LYS A 149 9.59 7.12 3.00
CA LYS A 149 10.19 5.94 2.37
C LYS A 149 9.73 4.64 3.04
N GLU A 150 9.73 4.64 4.38
CA GLU A 150 9.40 3.48 5.20
C GLU A 150 8.54 3.92 6.39
N MET A 151 7.70 3.02 6.88
CA MET A 151 6.96 3.19 8.12
C MET A 151 7.12 1.89 8.91
N ARG A 152 7.87 1.95 9.99
CA ARG A 152 8.22 0.80 10.83
C ARG A 152 7.44 0.83 12.12
N ALA A 153 6.88 -0.29 12.52
CA ALA A 153 6.21 -0.40 13.82
C ALA A 153 7.23 -0.40 14.96
N LYS A 154 6.88 0.30 16.02
CA LYS A 154 7.59 0.34 17.30
C LYS A 154 6.63 -0.04 18.43
N PRO A 155 7.12 -0.45 19.60
CA PRO A 155 6.25 -0.81 20.72
C PRO A 155 5.29 0.31 21.17
N ASP A 156 5.68 1.56 20.94
CA ASP A 156 4.98 2.77 21.39
C ASP A 156 4.53 3.68 20.24
N GLY A 157 4.64 3.23 18.99
CA GLY A 157 4.24 4.03 17.85
C GLY A 157 4.85 3.58 16.53
N PHE A 158 5.37 4.54 15.76
CA PHE A 158 5.93 4.28 14.43
C PHE A 158 7.19 5.12 14.20
N GLU A 159 8.15 4.55 13.49
CA GLU A 159 9.27 5.27 12.91
C GLU A 159 8.99 5.52 11.42
N LEU A 160 9.03 6.77 11.01
CA LEU A 160 8.88 7.18 9.62
C LEU A 160 10.25 7.53 9.05
N VAL A 161 10.71 6.77 8.07
CA VAL A 161 11.96 7.07 7.34
C VAL A 161 11.61 7.88 6.09
N PHE A 162 12.26 9.02 5.91
CA PHE A 162 12.02 9.92 4.78
C PHE A 162 13.09 9.78 3.70
N THR A 163 12.76 10.20 2.49
CA THR A 163 13.71 10.24 1.37
C THR A 163 14.66 11.44 1.42
N LYS A 164 14.33 12.46 2.21
CA LYS A 164 15.10 13.69 2.45
C LYS A 164 14.87 14.16 3.88
N PRO A 165 15.79 14.94 4.44
CA PRO A 165 15.60 15.50 5.77
C PRO A 165 14.31 16.32 5.90
N VAL A 166 13.62 16.15 7.02
CA VAL A 166 12.45 16.93 7.42
C VAL A 166 12.89 18.22 8.09
N ASP A 167 12.00 19.19 8.17
CA ASP A 167 12.18 20.35 9.05
C ASP A 167 12.00 19.90 10.50
N PRO A 168 13.03 19.99 11.36
CA PRO A 168 12.99 19.41 12.69
C PRO A 168 11.99 20.10 13.63
N ILE A 169 11.67 21.37 13.40
CA ILE A 169 10.72 22.10 14.25
C ILE A 169 9.30 21.63 13.99
N SER A 170 8.90 21.61 12.73
CA SER A 170 7.55 21.17 12.36
C SER A 170 7.36 19.68 12.57
N ALA A 171 8.37 18.86 12.26
CA ALA A 171 8.27 17.40 12.43
C ALA A 171 8.25 16.96 13.89
N ALA A 172 8.91 17.68 14.81
CA ALA A 172 8.84 17.41 16.23
C ALA A 172 7.52 17.86 16.90
N ASN A 173 6.70 18.65 16.22
CA ASN A 173 5.41 19.08 16.75
C ASN A 173 4.34 18.00 16.53
N PRO A 174 3.77 17.38 17.59
CA PRO A 174 2.73 16.37 17.45
C PRO A 174 1.49 16.84 16.66
N GLU A 175 1.17 18.14 16.70
CA GLU A 175 0.04 18.71 15.96
C GLU A 175 0.24 18.72 14.42
N SER A 176 1.48 18.52 13.95
CA SER A 176 1.76 18.36 12.52
C SER A 176 1.34 16.99 11.98
N TRP A 177 0.95 16.08 12.84
CA TRP A 177 0.62 14.71 12.49
C TRP A 177 -0.83 14.37 12.80
N SER A 178 -1.39 13.46 12.06
CA SER A 178 -2.69 12.88 12.36
C SER A 178 -2.64 11.36 12.14
N MET A 179 -3.25 10.61 13.04
CA MET A 179 -3.29 9.16 12.96
C MET A 179 -4.72 8.66 13.19
N LYS A 180 -5.12 7.67 12.41
CA LYS A 180 -6.42 7.01 12.58
C LYS A 180 -6.23 5.51 12.54
N SER A 181 -6.91 4.81 13.43
CA SER A 181 -7.09 3.38 13.33
C SER A 181 -8.45 3.04 12.74
N TYR A 182 -8.53 1.89 12.08
CA TYR A 182 -9.77 1.35 11.54
C TYR A 182 -9.62 -0.14 11.26
N THR A 183 -10.72 -0.80 10.96
CA THR A 183 -10.74 -2.19 10.53
C THR A 183 -11.72 -2.37 9.37
N TYR A 184 -11.90 -3.61 8.93
CA TYR A 184 -12.77 -4.00 7.81
C TYR A 184 -13.83 -4.99 8.26
N LEU A 185 -14.93 -5.06 7.52
CA LEU A 185 -15.89 -6.13 7.63
C LEU A 185 -15.39 -7.38 6.86
N TYR A 186 -15.47 -8.52 7.50
CA TYR A 186 -15.40 -9.80 6.82
C TYR A 186 -16.78 -10.08 6.21
N GLN A 187 -16.89 -10.14 4.91
CA GLN A 187 -18.18 -10.27 4.22
C GLN A 187 -18.01 -10.84 2.82
N SER A 188 -19.10 -11.39 2.28
CA SER A 188 -19.15 -11.95 0.93
C SER A 188 -19.18 -10.89 -0.17
N SER A 189 -19.67 -9.69 0.13
CA SER A 189 -19.70 -8.59 -0.83
C SER A 189 -18.32 -8.03 -1.14
N TYR A 190 -18.19 -7.45 -2.33
CA TYR A 190 -16.91 -6.95 -2.83
C TYR A 190 -16.42 -5.72 -2.05
N GLY A 191 -15.31 -5.89 -1.35
CA GLY A 191 -14.67 -4.87 -0.55
C GLY A 191 -15.36 -4.54 0.77
N SER A 192 -14.74 -3.74 1.57
CA SER A 192 -15.27 -3.18 2.80
C SER A 192 -14.77 -1.76 2.99
N ASP A 193 -15.67 -0.86 3.29
CA ASP A 193 -15.29 0.45 3.79
C ASP A 193 -14.59 0.32 5.15
N GLU A 194 -13.79 1.31 5.48
CA GLU A 194 -13.14 1.41 6.79
C GLU A 194 -14.18 1.61 7.88
N ILE A 195 -14.22 0.72 8.87
CA ILE A 195 -15.15 0.78 10.00
C ILE A 195 -14.40 0.94 11.31
N GLN A 196 -15.12 1.27 12.39
CA GLN A 196 -14.56 1.46 13.73
C GLN A 196 -13.41 2.47 13.72
N LYS A 197 -13.56 3.54 12.97
CA LYS A 197 -12.56 4.60 12.88
C LYS A 197 -12.40 5.32 14.20
N GLN A 198 -11.16 5.49 14.61
CA GLN A 198 -10.79 6.23 15.82
C GLN A 198 -9.63 7.17 15.49
N ASP A 199 -9.72 8.40 15.93
CA ASP A 199 -8.58 9.29 15.97
C ASP A 199 -7.66 8.86 17.11
N LEU A 200 -6.38 8.71 16.82
CA LEU A 200 -5.36 8.32 17.79
C LEU A 200 -4.59 9.57 18.20
N GLU A 201 -4.42 9.74 19.50
CA GLU A 201 -3.61 10.81 20.06
C GLU A 201 -2.13 10.55 19.77
N ILE A 202 -1.42 11.58 19.31
CA ILE A 202 0.02 11.55 19.13
C ILE A 202 0.63 12.36 20.26
N THR A 203 1.23 11.67 21.23
CA THR A 203 1.76 12.28 22.45
C THR A 203 3.15 12.86 22.31
N GLY A 204 3.85 12.54 21.23
CA GLY A 204 5.18 13.05 20.95
C GLY A 204 5.68 12.65 19.56
N ALA A 205 6.64 13.42 19.07
CA ALA A 205 7.41 13.11 17.88
C ALA A 205 8.87 13.49 18.13
N VAL A 206 9.79 12.66 17.70
CA VAL A 206 11.24 12.87 17.85
C VAL A 206 11.88 12.78 16.48
N VAL A 207 12.74 13.73 16.17
CA VAL A 207 13.47 13.77 14.91
C VAL A 207 14.92 13.34 15.15
N SER A 208 15.42 12.45 14.28
CA SER A 208 16.83 12.03 14.31
C SER A 208 17.79 13.18 13.96
N ASP A 209 19.06 13.08 14.34
CA ASP A 209 20.07 14.12 14.10
C ASP A 209 20.28 14.43 12.61
N ASP A 210 20.10 13.42 11.76
CA ASP A 210 20.20 13.58 10.28
C ASP A 210 18.89 14.06 9.63
N GLY A 211 17.82 14.18 10.40
CA GLY A 211 16.49 14.59 9.93
C GLY A 211 15.77 13.57 9.05
N LEU A 212 16.26 12.34 8.95
CA LEU A 212 15.70 11.34 8.06
C LEU A 212 14.65 10.43 8.72
N ASN A 213 14.58 10.45 10.07
CA ASN A 213 13.62 9.65 10.83
C ASN A 213 12.87 10.52 11.84
#